data_5f95482e2b72120e084700234c7e6fb4
#
_entry.id   5f95482e2b72120e084700234c7e6fb4
#
_cell.length_a   1.000
_cell.length_b   1.000
_cell.length_c   1.000
_cell.angle_alpha   90.00
_cell.angle_beta   90.00
_cell.angle_gamma   90.00
#
_symmetry.space_group_name_H-M   'P 1'
#
loop_
_entity.id
_entity.type
_entity.pdbx_description
1 polymer ?
#
loop_
_entity_poly.entity_id
_entity_poly.type
_entity_poly.pdbx_seq_one_letter_code
_entity_poly.pdbx_strand_id
1 'polypeptide(L)'
;MSIERFHTNDRMSQMVIHDDTVYLAGQVALGAPGESVADQTRAILGQIDSLLAEAGTDKSKALTATIWLCSMDDFAEMNAVWDAWATGGNAPCRACVESPRLASPDFTVEIGLIAAR
;
A
#
# COMPACT_ATOMS: atom_id res chain seq x y z
N MET A 1 15.24 -13.29 17.85
CA MET A 1 14.55 -12.58 16.75
C MET A 1 13.16 -13.17 16.61
N SER A 2 12.15 -12.37 16.90
CA SER A 2 10.78 -12.80 16.78
C SER A 2 10.18 -12.27 15.48
N ILE A 3 9.20 -13.00 14.98
CA ILE A 3 8.40 -12.58 13.85
C ILE A 3 6.99 -12.38 14.37
N GLU A 4 6.45 -11.19 14.18
CA GLU A 4 5.09 -10.85 14.57
C GLU A 4 4.22 -10.77 13.32
N ARG A 5 3.06 -11.41 13.36
CA ARG A 5 2.12 -11.45 12.25
C ARG A 5 0.80 -10.86 12.66
N PHE A 6 0.19 -10.05 11.78
CA PHE A 6 -1.02 -9.30 12.06
C PHE A 6 -2.08 -9.59 11.01
N HIS A 7 -3.32 -9.72 11.45
CA HIS A 7 -4.47 -9.97 10.58
C HIS A 7 -4.23 -11.20 9.70
N THR A 8 -3.84 -12.29 10.34
CA THR A 8 -3.43 -13.53 9.70
C THR A 8 -4.62 -14.45 9.48
N ASN A 9 -4.70 -15.05 8.33
CA ASN A 9 -5.61 -16.15 8.04
C ASN A 9 -4.80 -17.35 7.51
N ASP A 10 -5.48 -18.38 7.00
CA ASP A 10 -4.79 -19.58 6.51
C ASP A 10 -3.91 -19.33 5.30
N ARG A 11 -4.09 -18.20 4.61
CA ARG A 11 -3.39 -17.91 3.36
C ARG A 11 -2.29 -16.87 3.54
N MET A 12 -2.52 -15.84 4.35
CA MET A 12 -1.62 -14.71 4.40
C MET A 12 -1.78 -13.88 5.68
N SER A 13 -0.81 -13.01 5.91
CA SER A 13 -0.89 -11.94 6.90
C SER A 13 -0.95 -10.60 6.18
N GLN A 14 -1.67 -9.63 6.72
CA GLN A 14 -1.67 -8.28 6.16
C GLN A 14 -0.38 -7.53 6.49
N MET A 15 0.25 -7.88 7.61
CA MET A 15 1.48 -7.24 8.03
C MET A 15 2.35 -8.26 8.77
N VAL A 16 3.65 -8.18 8.52
CA VAL A 16 4.66 -8.97 9.25
C VAL A 16 5.73 -8.00 9.73
N ILE A 17 6.10 -8.12 11.01
CA ILE A 17 7.19 -7.35 11.59
C ILE A 17 8.31 -8.31 11.95
N HIS A 18 9.51 -8.00 11.48
CA HIS A 18 10.72 -8.74 11.81
C HIS A 18 11.80 -7.72 12.18
N ASP A 19 12.22 -7.74 13.45
CA ASP A 19 13.15 -6.74 14.00
C ASP A 19 12.60 -5.33 13.80
N ASP A 20 13.31 -4.47 13.10
CA ASP A 20 12.92 -3.08 12.87
C ASP A 20 12.28 -2.86 11.49
N THR A 21 11.89 -3.94 10.81
CA THR A 21 11.29 -3.84 9.47
C THR A 21 9.85 -4.32 9.48
N VAL A 22 8.99 -3.52 8.85
CA VAL A 22 7.55 -3.77 8.73
C VAL A 22 7.25 -4.07 7.27
N TYR A 23 6.66 -5.24 7.01
CA TYR A 23 6.29 -5.68 5.67
C TYR A 23 4.77 -5.68 5.55
N LEU A 24 4.23 -4.91 4.63
CA LEU A 24 2.78 -4.93 4.36
C LEU A 24 2.49 -5.78 3.13
N ALA A 25 1.43 -6.55 3.20
CA ALA A 25 0.89 -7.21 2.01
C ALA A 25 0.41 -6.15 1.02
N GLY A 26 0.28 -6.53 -0.25
CA GLY A 26 -0.34 -5.66 -1.25
C GLY A 26 -1.76 -5.30 -0.82
N GLN A 27 -2.05 -4.00 -0.75
CA GLN A 27 -3.33 -3.49 -0.32
C GLN A 27 -4.18 -3.13 -1.52
N VAL A 28 -5.41 -3.62 -1.53
CA VAL A 28 -6.44 -3.21 -2.49
C VAL A 28 -7.52 -2.44 -1.73
N ALA A 29 -8.31 -1.64 -2.46
CA ALA A 29 -9.27 -0.71 -1.86
C ALA A 29 -10.52 -1.44 -1.35
N LEU A 30 -10.42 -2.08 -0.18
CA LEU A 30 -11.51 -2.86 0.40
C LEU A 30 -12.74 -2.00 0.69
N GLY A 31 -12.54 -0.74 1.04
CA GLY A 31 -13.63 0.19 1.32
C GLY A 31 -14.14 0.97 0.11
N ALA A 32 -13.56 0.76 -1.08
CA ALA A 32 -13.90 1.54 -2.27
C ALA A 32 -13.86 0.69 -3.55
N PRO A 33 -14.43 -0.53 -3.54
CA PRO A 33 -14.41 -1.37 -4.74
C PRO A 33 -15.23 -0.73 -5.85
N GLY A 34 -14.73 -0.76 -7.08
CA GLY A 34 -15.42 -0.21 -8.24
C GLY A 34 -15.36 1.30 -8.36
N GLU A 35 -14.76 2.00 -7.39
CA GLU A 35 -14.62 3.44 -7.41
C GLU A 35 -13.48 3.87 -8.35
N SER A 36 -13.31 5.20 -8.54
CA SER A 36 -12.23 5.74 -9.37
C SER A 36 -10.85 5.32 -8.83
N VAL A 37 -9.84 5.36 -9.69
CA VAL A 37 -8.47 5.04 -9.25
C VAL A 37 -8.01 6.01 -8.16
N ALA A 38 -8.43 7.28 -8.22
CA ALA A 38 -8.12 8.26 -7.16
C ALA A 38 -8.73 7.84 -5.82
N ASP A 39 -10.00 7.49 -5.79
CA ASP A 39 -10.68 7.08 -4.56
C ASP A 39 -10.14 5.76 -4.04
N GLN A 40 -9.83 4.82 -4.92
CA GLN A 40 -9.20 3.57 -4.51
C GLN A 40 -7.81 3.82 -3.91
N THR A 41 -7.02 4.70 -4.52
CA THR A 41 -5.69 5.04 -4.00
C THR A 41 -5.80 5.68 -2.61
N ARG A 42 -6.75 6.60 -2.40
CA ARG A 42 -6.97 7.19 -1.07
C ARG A 42 -7.31 6.13 -0.03
N ALA A 43 -8.22 5.22 -0.37
CA ALA A 43 -8.62 4.13 0.53
C ALA A 43 -7.41 3.25 0.90
N ILE A 44 -6.60 2.89 -0.09
CA ILE A 44 -5.40 2.07 0.12
C ILE A 44 -4.40 2.79 1.03
N LEU A 45 -4.12 4.06 0.77
CA LEU A 45 -3.16 4.81 1.59
C LEU A 45 -3.66 4.97 3.03
N GLY A 46 -4.96 5.11 3.22
CA GLY A 46 -5.56 5.09 4.57
C GLY A 46 -5.38 3.75 5.27
N GLN A 47 -5.53 2.64 4.55
CA GLN A 47 -5.27 1.29 5.08
C GLN A 47 -3.80 1.13 5.47
N ILE A 48 -2.89 1.63 4.65
CA ILE A 48 -1.45 1.60 4.93
C ILE A 48 -1.14 2.42 6.17
N ASP A 49 -1.69 3.63 6.29
CA ASP A 49 -1.49 4.46 7.48
C ASP A 49 -1.94 3.73 8.74
N SER A 50 -3.09 3.05 8.70
CA SER A 50 -3.61 2.30 9.85
C SER A 50 -2.72 1.13 10.24
N LEU A 51 -2.22 0.38 9.26
CA LEU A 51 -1.31 -0.74 9.52
C LEU A 51 0.01 -0.25 10.12
N LEU A 52 0.57 0.84 9.58
CA LEU A 52 1.82 1.40 10.09
C LEU A 52 1.65 1.92 11.52
N ALA A 53 0.52 2.56 11.83
CA ALA A 53 0.22 3.01 13.19
C ALA A 53 0.15 1.82 14.15
N GLU A 54 -0.47 0.73 13.74
CA GLU A 54 -0.54 -0.50 14.52
C GLU A 54 0.86 -1.06 14.82
N ALA A 55 1.79 -0.91 13.89
CA ALA A 55 3.19 -1.32 14.06
C ALA A 55 4.01 -0.34 14.89
N GLY A 56 3.45 0.80 15.28
CA GLY A 56 4.17 1.82 16.03
C GLY A 56 5.07 2.70 15.17
N THR A 57 4.78 2.81 13.89
CA THR A 57 5.54 3.64 12.95
C THR A 57 4.59 4.49 12.11
N ASP A 58 5.09 5.15 11.09
CA ASP A 58 4.28 5.97 10.20
C ASP A 58 4.92 6.05 8.80
N LYS A 59 4.24 6.72 7.89
CA LYS A 59 4.66 6.81 6.47
C LYS A 59 5.98 7.53 6.28
N SER A 60 6.44 8.34 7.24
CA SER A 60 7.73 9.01 7.12
C SER A 60 8.90 8.04 7.15
N LYS A 61 8.66 6.81 7.59
CA LYS A 61 9.65 5.74 7.66
C LYS A 61 9.46 4.68 6.58
N ALA A 62 8.64 4.95 5.58
CA ALA A 62 8.48 4.05 4.45
C ALA A 62 9.79 3.96 3.67
N LEU A 63 10.20 2.72 3.35
CA LEU A 63 11.46 2.44 2.67
C LEU A 63 11.24 2.22 1.18
N THR A 64 10.27 1.42 0.81
CA THR A 64 9.97 1.11 -0.59
C THR A 64 8.51 0.79 -0.77
N ALA A 65 7.97 1.14 -1.93
CA ALA A 65 6.60 0.83 -2.30
C ALA A 65 6.56 0.31 -3.73
N THR A 66 5.66 -0.63 -3.97
CA THR A 66 5.37 -1.12 -5.31
C THR A 66 3.89 -0.87 -5.59
N ILE A 67 3.59 -0.27 -6.74
CA ILE A 67 2.24 0.04 -7.16
C ILE A 67 1.93 -0.74 -8.43
N TRP A 68 0.80 -1.45 -8.42
CA TRP A 68 0.28 -2.14 -9.60
C TRP A 68 -0.97 -1.41 -10.05
N LEU A 69 -1.00 -1.00 -11.34
CA LEU A 69 -2.17 -0.38 -11.96
C LEU A 69 -2.70 -1.29 -13.05
N CYS A 70 -4.01 -1.45 -13.13
CA CYS A 70 -4.61 -2.22 -14.22
C CYS A 70 -4.35 -1.55 -15.57
N SER A 71 -4.19 -0.23 -15.61
CA SER A 71 -3.84 0.54 -16.80
C SER A 71 -2.92 1.69 -16.43
N MET A 72 -1.84 1.85 -17.18
CA MET A 72 -0.94 3.00 -17.00
C MET A 72 -1.59 4.32 -17.44
N ASP A 73 -2.76 4.27 -18.08
CA ASP A 73 -3.55 5.48 -18.35
C ASP A 73 -3.98 6.16 -17.04
N ASP A 74 -4.03 5.42 -15.94
CA ASP A 74 -4.41 5.93 -14.61
C ASP A 74 -3.22 6.48 -13.81
N PHE A 75 -2.03 6.48 -14.40
CA PHE A 75 -0.80 6.85 -13.69
C PHE A 75 -0.86 8.26 -13.10
N ALA A 76 -1.26 9.25 -13.90
CA ALA A 76 -1.33 10.64 -13.45
C ALA A 76 -2.38 10.84 -12.34
N GLU A 77 -3.54 10.20 -12.45
CA GLU A 77 -4.60 10.31 -11.45
C GLU A 77 -4.17 9.67 -10.12
N MET A 78 -3.54 8.51 -10.18
CA MET A 78 -2.98 7.84 -9.00
C MET A 78 -1.89 8.69 -8.37
N ASN A 79 -0.98 9.23 -9.18
CA ASN A 79 0.13 10.04 -8.68
C ASN A 79 -0.33 11.31 -7.98
N ALA A 80 -1.41 11.94 -8.40
CA ALA A 80 -1.94 13.11 -7.74
C ALA A 80 -2.31 12.82 -6.27
N VAL A 81 -2.89 11.65 -6.02
CA VAL A 81 -3.23 11.21 -4.66
C VAL A 81 -1.96 10.82 -3.89
N TRP A 82 -1.09 10.06 -4.53
CA TRP A 82 0.20 9.66 -3.93
C TRP A 82 1.02 10.88 -3.51
N ASP A 83 1.14 11.88 -4.38
CA ASP A 83 1.96 13.07 -4.10
C ASP A 83 1.44 13.84 -2.89
N ALA A 84 0.13 13.91 -2.72
CA ALA A 84 -0.48 14.55 -1.55
C ALA A 84 -0.23 13.76 -0.26
N TRP A 85 -0.06 12.44 -0.36
CA TRP A 85 0.22 11.57 0.78
C TRP A 85 1.72 11.53 1.12
N ALA A 86 2.59 11.48 0.10
CA ALA A 86 4.05 11.32 0.26
C ALA A 86 4.74 12.68 0.44
N THR A 87 4.24 13.50 1.35
CA THR A 87 4.78 14.84 1.62
C THR A 87 5.92 14.79 2.63
N GLY A 88 6.63 15.93 2.81
CA GLY A 88 7.61 16.11 3.87
C GLY A 88 9.02 15.63 3.55
N GLY A 89 9.32 15.29 2.31
CA GLY A 89 10.66 14.87 1.90
C GLY A 89 11.04 13.46 2.29
N ASN A 90 10.05 12.63 2.66
CA ASN A 90 10.28 11.27 3.15
C ASN A 90 9.75 10.20 2.19
N ALA A 91 9.60 10.52 0.90
CA ALA A 91 9.07 9.57 -0.07
C ALA A 91 9.95 8.32 -0.16
N PRO A 92 9.34 7.12 -0.18
CA PRO A 92 10.10 5.87 -0.32
C PRO A 92 10.64 5.68 -1.74
N CYS A 93 11.55 4.74 -1.90
CA CYS A 93 11.82 4.19 -3.23
C CYS A 93 10.50 3.64 -3.79
N ARG A 94 10.29 3.75 -5.11
CA ARG A 94 9.01 3.36 -5.67
C ARG A 94 9.15 2.75 -7.06
N ALA A 95 8.34 1.74 -7.34
CA ALA A 95 8.11 1.23 -8.69
C ALA A 95 6.60 1.22 -8.95
N CYS A 96 6.20 1.54 -10.16
CA CYS A 96 4.82 1.44 -10.60
C CYS A 96 4.78 0.69 -11.92
N VAL A 97 4.00 -0.38 -11.97
CA VAL A 97 3.92 -1.26 -13.12
C VAL A 97 2.46 -1.52 -13.49
N GLU A 98 2.25 -1.91 -14.74
CA GLU A 98 0.92 -2.29 -15.20
C GLU A 98 0.70 -3.77 -14.93
N SER A 99 -0.47 -4.07 -14.37
CA SER A 99 -0.97 -5.43 -14.21
C SER A 99 -2.43 -5.41 -14.65
N PRO A 100 -2.76 -5.91 -15.85
CA PRO A 100 -4.12 -5.77 -16.38
C PRO A 100 -5.21 -6.39 -15.53
N ARG A 101 -4.84 -7.29 -14.62
CA ARG A 101 -5.79 -7.96 -13.73
C ARG A 101 -5.24 -8.02 -12.33
N LEU A 102 -6.07 -7.65 -11.37
CA LEU A 102 -5.82 -7.84 -9.94
C LEU A 102 -6.76 -8.93 -9.42
N ALA A 103 -6.84 -9.09 -8.10
CA ALA A 103 -7.62 -10.19 -7.50
C ALA A 103 -9.12 -10.13 -7.83
N SER A 104 -9.64 -8.92 -8.10
CA SER A 104 -11.04 -8.72 -8.49
C SER A 104 -11.11 -7.64 -9.55
N PRO A 105 -12.07 -7.71 -10.49
CA PRO A 105 -12.26 -6.64 -11.48
C PRO A 105 -12.68 -5.30 -10.85
N ASP A 106 -13.12 -5.30 -9.59
CA ASP A 106 -13.47 -4.07 -8.88
C ASP A 106 -12.25 -3.29 -8.43
N PHE A 107 -11.05 -3.87 -8.45
CA PHE A 107 -9.82 -3.21 -8.03
C PHE A 107 -8.98 -2.83 -9.24
N THR A 108 -8.58 -1.54 -9.30
CA THR A 108 -7.78 -1.00 -10.40
C THR A 108 -6.38 -0.58 -9.96
N VAL A 109 -6.11 -0.60 -8.67
CA VAL A 109 -4.80 -0.28 -8.11
C VAL A 109 -4.55 -1.14 -6.87
N GLU A 110 -3.28 -1.50 -6.69
CA GLU A 110 -2.80 -2.23 -5.51
C GLU A 110 -1.46 -1.63 -5.11
N ILE A 111 -1.19 -1.51 -3.80
CA ILE A 111 0.06 -0.95 -3.30
C ILE A 111 0.60 -1.85 -2.19
N GLY A 112 1.86 -2.29 -2.34
CA GLY A 112 2.62 -2.95 -1.30
C GLY A 112 3.68 -2.00 -0.76
N LEU A 113 4.09 -2.15 0.50
CA LEU A 113 4.99 -1.21 1.15
C LEU A 113 5.82 -1.90 2.21
N ILE A 114 7.07 -1.47 2.35
CA ILE A 114 7.98 -1.89 3.42
C ILE A 114 8.43 -0.62 4.14
N ALA A 115 8.42 -0.65 5.46
CA ALA A 115 8.79 0.49 6.28
C ALA A 115 9.76 0.10 7.39
N ALA A 116 10.48 1.07 7.90
CA ALA A 116 11.22 0.93 9.14
C ALA A 116 10.29 1.24 10.32
N ARG A 117 10.72 0.79 11.48
CA ARG A 117 9.93 0.99 12.70
C ARG A 117 10.77 1.64 13.79
#